data_67fcd31dee710e97adf21f76c8bf369b
#
_entry.id   67fcd31dee710e97adf21f76c8bf369b
#
_cell.length_a   1.000
_cell.length_b   1.000
_cell.length_c   1.000
_cell.angle_alpha   90.00
_cell.angle_beta   90.00
_cell.angle_gamma   90.00
#
_symmetry.space_group_name_H-M   'P 1'
#
loop_
_entity.id
_entity.type
_entity.pdbx_description
1 polymer ?
#
loop_
_entity_poly.entity_id
_entity_poly.type
_entity_poly.pdbx_seq_one_letter_code
_entity_poly.pdbx_strand_id
1 'polypeptide(L)'
;MREEIDAAVHFMGRVISASNDSVSNFSKFKSCLSKLLEERFQGHWHAEHPGKGQGYRSIRLHPTEPLDPVLMLAAKRSDFSANNFIIPVEFTLWVDPKDVSCR
;
A
#
# COMPACT_ATOMS: atom_id res chain seq x y z
N MET A 1 -9.87 9.02 -6.60
CA MET A 1 -9.00 7.84 -6.39
C MET A 1 -7.59 8.22 -5.99
N ARG A 2 -7.01 9.21 -6.61
CA ARG A 2 -5.61 9.56 -6.33
C ARG A 2 -5.37 10.03 -4.89
N GLU A 3 -6.26 10.85 -4.37
CA GLU A 3 -6.12 11.34 -2.99
C GLU A 3 -6.13 10.22 -1.98
N GLU A 4 -6.98 9.25 -2.17
CA GLU A 4 -7.10 8.10 -1.28
C GLU A 4 -5.87 7.20 -1.38
N ILE A 5 -5.35 6.99 -2.59
CA ILE A 5 -4.13 6.23 -2.79
C ILE A 5 -2.95 6.94 -2.13
N ASP A 6 -2.84 8.25 -2.31
CA ASP A 6 -1.76 9.03 -1.70
C ASP A 6 -1.82 8.94 -0.17
N ALA A 7 -3.01 9.02 0.41
CA ALA A 7 -3.18 8.88 1.85
C ALA A 7 -2.77 7.49 2.33
N ALA A 8 -3.16 6.45 1.59
CA ALA A 8 -2.82 5.08 1.92
C ALA A 8 -1.31 4.83 1.85
N VAL A 9 -0.67 5.33 0.81
CA VAL A 9 0.78 5.18 0.62
C VAL A 9 1.54 5.94 1.72
N HIS A 10 1.08 7.13 2.07
CA HIS A 10 1.68 7.90 3.14
C HIS A 10 1.55 7.16 4.48
N PHE A 11 0.39 6.62 4.77
CA PHE A 11 0.17 5.85 5.99
C PHE A 11 1.07 4.62 6.04
N MET A 12 1.13 3.86 4.96
CA MET A 12 2.00 2.69 4.89
C MET A 12 3.47 3.06 5.05
N GLY A 13 3.88 4.18 4.51
CA GLY A 13 5.25 4.66 4.66
C GLY A 13 5.62 4.95 6.10
N ARG A 14 4.64 5.38 6.90
CA ARG A 14 4.87 5.64 8.32
C ARG A 14 4.90 4.36 9.16
N VAL A 15 4.09 3.38 8.77
CA VAL A 15 4.00 2.10 9.49
C VAL A 15 5.16 1.19 9.12
N ILE A 16 5.48 1.12 7.85
CA ILE A 16 6.60 0.34 7.37
C ILE A 16 7.86 1.15 7.61
N SER A 17 8.38 1.05 8.81
CA SER A 17 9.57 1.79 9.17
C SER A 17 10.76 1.22 8.45
N ALA A 18 11.30 1.96 7.51
CA ALA A 18 12.53 1.59 6.84
C ALA A 18 13.69 1.98 7.72
N SER A 19 14.13 1.08 8.56
CA SER A 19 15.16 1.37 9.54
C SER A 19 16.45 1.61 8.85
N ASN A 20 16.97 1.98 8.04
CA ASN A 20 18.32 2.22 7.52
C ASN A 20 18.44 2.36 6.00
N ASP A 21 17.33 2.54 5.32
CA ASP A 21 17.44 2.64 3.89
C ASP A 21 17.65 4.05 3.39
N SER A 22 18.20 4.15 2.20
CA SER A 22 18.34 5.43 1.57
C SER A 22 16.96 6.02 1.33
N VAL A 23 16.80 7.27 1.66
CA VAL A 23 15.56 8.01 1.47
C VAL A 23 15.11 7.96 0.01
N SER A 24 16.06 7.94 -0.93
CA SER A 24 15.73 7.91 -2.35
C SER A 24 15.06 6.61 -2.76
N ASN A 25 15.52 5.48 -2.26
CA ASN A 25 14.90 4.19 -2.60
C ASN A 25 13.50 4.08 -2.00
N PHE A 26 13.32 4.62 -0.81
CA PHE A 26 12.00 4.63 -0.19
C PHE A 26 11.02 5.53 -0.95
N SER A 27 11.48 6.66 -1.43
CA SER A 27 10.65 7.54 -2.28
C SER A 27 10.27 6.86 -3.58
N LYS A 28 11.20 6.13 -4.21
CA LYS A 28 10.89 5.34 -5.40
C LYS A 28 9.87 4.25 -5.10
N PHE A 29 10.02 3.58 -3.96
CA PHE A 29 9.06 2.57 -3.52
C PHE A 29 7.65 3.15 -3.43
N LYS A 30 7.50 4.29 -2.79
CA LYS A 30 6.19 4.93 -2.65
C LYS A 30 5.61 5.32 -4.00
N SER A 31 6.41 5.84 -4.90
CA SER A 31 5.95 6.20 -6.24
C SER A 31 5.51 4.97 -7.04
N CYS A 32 6.29 3.90 -6.98
CA CYS A 32 5.92 2.64 -7.64
C CYS A 32 4.64 2.07 -7.05
N LEU A 33 4.51 2.09 -5.73
CA LEU A 33 3.33 1.59 -5.06
C LEU A 33 2.08 2.37 -5.45
N SER A 34 2.17 3.69 -5.54
CA SER A 34 1.05 4.52 -5.97
C SER A 34 0.57 4.14 -7.36
N LYS A 35 1.49 3.93 -8.29
CA LYS A 35 1.14 3.53 -9.65
C LYS A 35 0.50 2.15 -9.69
N LEU A 36 1.05 1.21 -8.95
CA LEU A 36 0.53 -0.16 -8.91
C LEU A 36 -0.86 -0.21 -8.30
N LEU A 37 -1.10 0.58 -7.26
CA LEU A 37 -2.44 0.66 -6.66
C LEU A 37 -3.44 1.30 -7.61
N GLU A 38 -3.03 2.33 -8.34
CA GLU A 38 -3.87 2.95 -9.35
C GLU A 38 -4.30 1.93 -10.41
N GLU A 39 -3.36 1.13 -10.90
CA GLU A 39 -3.66 0.07 -11.87
C GLU A 39 -4.56 -1.00 -11.29
N ARG A 40 -4.28 -1.43 -10.06
CA ARG A 40 -5.07 -2.47 -9.38
C ARG A 40 -6.50 -2.04 -9.14
N PHE A 41 -6.72 -0.75 -8.84
CA PHE A 41 -8.04 -0.24 -8.50
C PHE A 41 -8.87 0.15 -9.72
N GLN A 42 -8.29 0.21 -10.90
CA GLN A 42 -9.05 0.51 -12.10
C GLN A 42 -10.09 -0.57 -12.34
N GLY A 43 -11.32 -0.14 -12.64
CA GLY A 43 -12.45 -1.04 -12.80
C GLY A 43 -13.06 -1.49 -11.48
N HIS A 44 -12.44 -1.15 -10.33
CA HIS A 44 -12.92 -1.54 -9.01
C HIS A 44 -13.16 -0.34 -8.10
N TRP A 45 -13.28 0.83 -8.69
CA TRP A 45 -13.52 2.08 -7.95
C TRP A 45 -14.89 2.60 -8.27
N HIS A 46 -15.80 2.56 -7.28
CA HIS A 46 -17.19 2.93 -7.45
C HIS A 46 -17.58 3.99 -6.41
N ALA A 47 -17.44 5.25 -6.79
CA ALA A 47 -17.66 6.36 -5.87
C ALA A 47 -19.09 6.39 -5.32
N GLU A 48 -20.06 5.91 -6.11
CA GLU A 48 -21.48 5.88 -5.70
C GLU A 48 -21.81 4.67 -4.83
N HIS A 49 -20.96 3.65 -4.86
CA HIS A 49 -21.11 2.43 -4.07
C HIS A 49 -19.76 2.06 -3.45
N PRO A 50 -19.34 2.78 -2.40
CA PRO A 50 -17.97 2.63 -1.88
C PRO A 50 -17.59 1.23 -1.45
N GLY A 51 -18.56 0.41 -1.02
CA GLY A 51 -18.28 -0.97 -0.63
C GLY A 51 -18.04 -1.92 -1.78
N LYS A 52 -18.44 -1.54 -3.00
CA LYS A 52 -18.28 -2.42 -4.15
C LYS A 52 -16.81 -2.50 -4.56
N GLY A 53 -16.32 -3.71 -4.76
CA GLY A 53 -14.94 -3.93 -5.13
C GLY A 53 -13.94 -3.79 -3.98
N GLN A 54 -14.42 -3.74 -2.75
CA GLN A 54 -13.60 -3.50 -1.58
C GLN A 54 -12.48 -4.53 -1.42
N GLY A 55 -12.75 -5.79 -1.76
CA GLY A 55 -11.73 -6.84 -1.69
C GLY A 55 -10.54 -6.59 -2.61
N TYR A 56 -10.74 -5.90 -3.72
CA TYR A 56 -9.64 -5.55 -4.65
C TYR A 56 -8.82 -4.37 -4.15
N ARG A 57 -9.33 -3.64 -3.16
CA ARG A 57 -8.71 -2.43 -2.66
C ARG A 57 -8.17 -2.57 -1.24
N SER A 58 -8.22 -3.79 -0.67
CA SER A 58 -7.67 -4.03 0.64
C SER A 58 -6.23 -4.52 0.52
N ILE A 59 -5.40 -4.12 1.49
CA ILE A 59 -4.00 -4.52 1.57
C ILE A 59 -3.77 -5.03 2.98
N ARG A 60 -3.45 -6.32 3.09
CA ARG A 60 -3.19 -6.94 4.40
C ARG A 60 -1.70 -6.92 4.70
N LEU A 61 -1.37 -6.49 5.90
CA LEU A 61 -0.01 -6.49 6.39
C LEU A 61 0.07 -7.36 7.64
N HIS A 62 1.09 -8.21 7.68
CA HIS A 62 1.27 -9.17 8.78
C HIS A 62 2.75 -9.29 9.11
N PRO A 63 3.12 -9.36 10.42
CA PRO A 63 4.52 -9.39 10.81
C PRO A 63 5.31 -10.59 10.28
N THR A 64 4.66 -11.74 10.13
CA THR A 64 5.34 -12.99 9.78
C THR A 64 4.89 -13.61 8.45
N GLU A 65 3.80 -13.15 7.86
CA GLU A 65 3.32 -13.68 6.58
C GLU A 65 3.94 -12.93 5.42
N PRO A 66 3.97 -13.53 4.22
CA PRO A 66 4.46 -12.84 3.04
C PRO A 66 3.68 -11.56 2.77
N LEU A 67 4.37 -10.57 2.22
CA LEU A 67 3.75 -9.31 1.86
C LEU A 67 2.72 -9.49 0.73
N ASP A 68 1.74 -8.60 0.69
CA ASP A 68 0.84 -8.52 -0.45
C ASP A 68 1.66 -8.40 -1.73
N PRO A 69 1.26 -9.09 -2.81
CA PRO A 69 2.00 -9.03 -4.08
C PRO A 69 2.27 -7.62 -4.59
N VAL A 70 1.37 -6.67 -4.34
CA VAL A 70 1.58 -5.30 -4.78
C VAL A 70 2.75 -4.65 -4.04
N LEU A 71 2.93 -4.95 -2.77
CA LEU A 71 4.06 -4.45 -2.00
C LEU A 71 5.37 -5.09 -2.45
N MET A 72 5.35 -6.39 -2.72
CA MET A 72 6.53 -7.10 -3.22
C MET A 72 6.97 -6.55 -4.57
N LEU A 73 6.02 -6.31 -5.46
CA LEU A 73 6.33 -5.79 -6.79
C LEU A 73 6.87 -4.37 -6.72
N ALA A 74 6.28 -3.53 -5.88
CA ALA A 74 6.77 -2.17 -5.70
C ALA A 74 8.20 -2.15 -5.15
N ALA A 75 8.48 -3.02 -4.19
CA ALA A 75 9.82 -3.15 -3.63
C ALA A 75 10.83 -3.59 -4.69
N LYS A 76 10.46 -4.58 -5.49
CA LYS A 76 11.33 -5.10 -6.55
C LYS A 76 11.65 -4.03 -7.59
N ARG A 77 10.64 -3.27 -8.02
CA ARG A 77 10.80 -2.24 -9.05
C ARG A 77 11.59 -1.04 -8.57
N SER A 78 11.59 -0.78 -7.26
CA SER A 78 12.28 0.36 -6.68
C SER A 78 13.64 -0.01 -6.07
N ASP A 79 14.04 -1.26 -6.20
CA ASP A 79 15.27 -1.78 -5.60
C ASP A 79 15.29 -1.56 -4.08
N PHE A 80 14.11 -1.69 -3.46
CA PHE A 80 13.93 -1.56 -2.02
C PHE A 80 13.75 -2.95 -1.43
N SER A 81 14.57 -3.34 -0.47
CA SER A 81 14.53 -4.69 0.07
C SER A 81 13.27 -4.95 0.90
N ALA A 82 12.58 -6.05 0.60
CA ALA A 82 11.43 -6.46 1.40
C ALA A 82 11.81 -6.79 2.84
N ASN A 83 13.07 -7.10 3.11
CA ASN A 83 13.55 -7.37 4.47
C ASN A 83 13.58 -6.12 5.35
N ASN A 84 13.46 -4.95 4.74
CA ASN A 84 13.44 -3.70 5.48
C ASN A 84 12.05 -3.32 5.97
N PHE A 85 11.04 -4.10 5.62
CA PHE A 85 9.68 -3.85 6.09
C PHE A 85 9.52 -4.36 7.52
N ILE A 86 9.15 -3.44 8.41
CA ILE A 86 8.86 -3.78 9.80
C ILE A 86 7.38 -3.53 10.04
N ILE A 87 6.62 -4.61 10.19
CA ILE A 87 5.19 -4.55 10.43
C ILE A 87 4.95 -4.95 11.88
N PRO A 88 4.59 -4.00 12.75
CA PRO A 88 4.50 -4.29 14.19
C PRO A 88 3.31 -5.15 14.58
N VAL A 89 2.19 -5.02 13.89
CA VAL A 89 0.97 -5.78 14.18
C VAL A 89 0.26 -6.10 12.88
N GLU A 90 -0.56 -7.15 12.93
CA GLU A 90 -1.41 -7.48 11.78
C GLU A 90 -2.51 -6.43 11.61
N PHE A 91 -2.69 -5.95 10.38
CA PHE A 91 -3.80 -5.08 10.07
C PHE A 91 -4.11 -5.14 8.57
N THR A 92 -5.31 -4.68 8.23
CA THR A 92 -5.73 -4.55 6.84
C THR A 92 -6.01 -3.09 6.56
N LEU A 93 -5.42 -2.57 5.50
CA LEU A 93 -5.66 -1.21 5.04
C LEU A 93 -6.73 -1.26 3.95
N TRP A 94 -7.80 -0.52 4.16
CA TRP A 94 -8.91 -0.43 3.23
C TRP A 94 -8.89 0.92 2.55
N VAL A 95 -8.80 0.91 1.22
CA VAL A 95 -8.76 2.15 0.44
C VAL A 95 -10.08 2.26 -0.30
N ASP A 96 -10.97 3.06 0.23
CA ASP A 96 -12.32 3.23 -0.30
C ASP A 96 -12.52 4.65 -0.81
N PRO A 97 -13.48 4.87 -1.72
CA PRO A 97 -13.81 6.23 -2.13
C PRO A 97 -14.12 7.11 -0.92
N LYS A 98 -13.38 8.20 -0.77
CA LYS A 98 -13.49 9.17 0.32
C LYS A 98 -13.17 8.63 1.70
N ASP A 99 -12.59 7.42 1.80
CA ASP A 99 -12.26 6.86 3.11
C ASP A 99 -11.07 5.91 3.02
N VAL A 100 -10.08 6.13 3.84
CA VAL A 100 -8.95 5.21 4.00
C VAL A 100 -8.92 4.81 5.45
N SER A 101 -9.11 3.52 5.71
CA SER A 101 -9.20 3.01 7.08
C SER A 101 -8.30 1.82 7.31
N CYS A 102 -7.95 1.61 8.56
CA CYS A 102 -7.06 0.53 9.00
C CYS A 102 -7.78 -0.27 10.08
N ARG A 103 -7.77 -1.59 9.94
CA ARG A 103 -8.41 -2.49 10.92
C ARG A 103 -7.57 -3.69 11.24
#